data_a17615212c62ad8cad45f7daf2f22db0
#
_entry.id   a17615212c62ad8cad45f7daf2f22db0
#
_cell.length_a   1.000
_cell.length_b   1.000
_cell.length_c   1.000
_cell.angle_alpha   90.00
_cell.angle_beta   90.00
_cell.angle_gamma   90.00
#
_symmetry.space_group_name_H-M   'P 1'
#
loop_
_entity.id
_entity.type
_entity.pdbx_description
1 polymer ?
#
loop_
_entity_poly.entity_id
_entity_poly.type
_entity_poly.pdbx_seq_one_letter_code
_entity_poly.pdbx_strand_id
1 'polypeptide(L)'
;LAQWFESQWASLPDTRGANDELLRHITALASHRDPHLIYALVLHHLFSSRGDALDEEQVIKSATGIRNTVVWKKLYKFQRDGVVGAIDKLNRFGGCIIADSVGLGKTFEALAIIKYYELRNDRVLVLCPKRLRDNWTLYKSNDRRNVLASDRFNYDVLNHTDLSRDRGMSGDIDLAHVNWGNYDLVVIDESHNFRNKKTPQAGGETRYDRLMRKIIREGVKTRVLMLSATP
;
A
#
# COMPACT_ATOMS: atom_id res chain seq x y z
N LEU A 1 -17.12 22.60 6.27
CA LEU A 1 -15.67 22.46 6.45
C LEU A 1 -14.91 23.70 5.97
N ALA A 2 -15.15 24.22 4.77
CA ALA A 2 -14.47 25.40 4.25
C ALA A 2 -14.73 26.64 5.13
N GLN A 3 -15.99 26.92 5.48
CA GLN A 3 -16.36 28.05 6.36
C GLN A 3 -15.76 27.93 7.77
N TRP A 4 -15.66 26.71 8.30
CA TRP A 4 -14.99 26.46 9.59
C TRP A 4 -13.48 26.73 9.49
N PHE A 5 -12.84 26.25 8.41
CA PHE A 5 -11.42 26.49 8.15
C PHE A 5 -11.13 28.00 8.00
N GLU A 6 -11.91 28.71 7.21
CA GLU A 6 -11.80 30.15 7.03
C GLU A 6 -11.94 30.91 8.36
N SER A 7 -12.91 30.52 9.21
CA SER A 7 -13.09 31.15 10.51
C SER A 7 -11.94 30.89 11.47
N GLN A 8 -11.38 29.66 11.46
CA GLN A 8 -10.22 29.32 12.27
C GLN A 8 -8.97 30.05 11.77
N TRP A 9 -8.77 30.10 10.45
CA TRP A 9 -7.66 30.79 9.83
C TRP A 9 -7.66 32.29 10.14
N ALA A 10 -8.82 32.91 10.08
CA ALA A 10 -9.00 34.34 10.40
C ALA A 10 -8.81 34.65 11.90
N SER A 11 -8.96 33.66 12.77
CA SER A 11 -8.81 33.82 14.23
C SER A 11 -7.38 33.66 14.73
N LEU A 12 -6.44 33.15 13.89
CA LEU A 12 -5.06 32.97 14.29
C LEU A 12 -4.31 34.31 14.27
N PRO A 13 -3.73 34.75 15.38
CA PRO A 13 -2.88 35.93 15.41
C PRO A 13 -1.66 35.71 14.51
N ASP A 14 -1.33 36.73 13.69
CA ASP A 14 -0.11 36.82 12.87
C ASP A 14 0.04 35.93 11.62
N THR A 15 -1.04 35.42 11.05
CA THR A 15 -0.95 34.67 9.77
C THR A 15 -0.49 35.54 8.59
N ARG A 16 -0.61 36.87 8.65
CA ARG A 16 -0.18 37.80 7.58
C ARG A 16 1.31 38.12 7.60
N GLY A 17 1.93 38.17 8.77
CA GLY A 17 3.35 38.47 8.91
C GLY A 17 4.27 37.30 8.55
N ALA A 18 3.84 36.07 8.81
CA ALA A 18 4.64 34.88 8.53
C ALA A 18 4.86 34.63 7.03
N ASN A 19 3.86 34.97 6.18
CA ASN A 19 4.00 34.82 4.73
C ASN A 19 5.04 35.75 4.13
N ASP A 20 5.10 37.00 4.57
CA ASP A 20 6.05 37.98 4.05
C ASP A 20 7.47 37.71 4.55
N GLU A 21 7.61 37.18 5.75
CA GLU A 21 8.90 36.78 6.29
C GLU A 21 9.42 35.50 5.63
N LEU A 22 8.53 34.52 5.41
CA LEU A 22 8.84 33.29 4.69
C LEU A 22 9.21 33.59 3.23
N LEU A 23 8.46 34.46 2.54
CA LEU A 23 8.76 34.89 1.17
C LEU A 23 10.11 35.62 1.09
N ARG A 24 10.43 36.48 2.04
CA ARG A 24 11.74 37.14 2.11
C ARG A 24 12.88 36.15 2.29
N HIS A 25 12.72 35.15 3.17
CA HIS A 25 13.72 34.10 3.36
C HIS A 25 13.88 33.22 2.13
N ILE A 26 12.77 32.80 1.51
CA ILE A 26 12.79 32.01 0.28
C ILE A 26 13.44 32.81 -0.85
N THR A 27 13.08 34.09 -1.02
CA THR A 27 13.65 34.94 -2.05
C THR A 27 15.14 35.18 -1.83
N ALA A 28 15.58 35.39 -0.59
CA ALA A 28 16.98 35.52 -0.25
C ALA A 28 17.78 34.23 -0.51
N LEU A 29 17.19 33.06 -0.26
CA LEU A 29 17.79 31.77 -0.59
C LEU A 29 17.83 31.50 -2.10
N ALA A 30 16.81 31.96 -2.83
CA ALA A 30 16.65 31.73 -4.27
C ALA A 30 17.53 32.65 -5.12
N SER A 31 17.85 33.86 -4.63
CA SER A 31 18.54 34.88 -5.43
C SER A 31 19.96 34.52 -5.85
N HIS A 32 20.61 33.49 -5.28
CA HIS A 32 21.99 33.14 -5.53
C HIS A 32 22.22 31.64 -5.79
N ARG A 33 21.18 30.81 -6.00
CA ARG A 33 21.34 29.37 -6.20
C ARG A 33 20.46 28.85 -7.32
N ASP A 34 20.94 27.79 -7.99
CA ASP A 34 20.20 27.07 -9.01
C ASP A 34 18.84 26.61 -8.44
N PRO A 35 17.72 26.92 -9.11
CA PRO A 35 16.38 26.47 -8.70
C PRO A 35 16.28 24.95 -8.47
N HIS A 36 17.01 24.15 -9.24
CA HIS A 36 17.05 22.69 -9.05
C HIS A 36 17.72 22.29 -7.73
N LEU A 37 18.77 23.03 -7.31
CA LEU A 37 19.42 22.79 -6.03
C LEU A 37 18.48 23.16 -4.86
N ILE A 38 17.74 24.25 -4.98
CA ILE A 38 16.75 24.66 -3.97
C ILE A 38 15.66 23.62 -3.87
N TYR A 39 15.11 23.16 -5.00
CA TYR A 39 14.10 22.10 -5.04
C TYR A 39 14.63 20.80 -4.39
N ALA A 40 15.85 20.38 -4.73
CA ALA A 40 16.48 19.20 -4.12
C ALA A 40 16.68 19.35 -2.62
N LEU A 41 17.08 20.55 -2.13
CA LEU A 41 17.25 20.83 -0.71
C LEU A 41 15.92 20.84 0.04
N VAL A 42 14.86 21.39 -0.56
CA VAL A 42 13.49 21.36 0.02
C VAL A 42 13.01 19.92 0.12
N LEU A 43 13.15 19.13 -0.95
CA LEU A 43 12.80 17.71 -0.92
C LEU A 43 13.63 16.97 0.13
N HIS A 44 14.94 17.17 0.14
CA HIS A 44 15.83 16.57 1.14
C HIS A 44 15.37 16.94 2.56
N HIS A 45 15.06 18.21 2.83
CA HIS A 45 14.58 18.64 4.14
C HIS A 45 13.22 18.04 4.51
N LEU A 46 12.27 18.02 3.57
CA LEU A 46 10.95 17.40 3.76
C LEU A 46 11.03 15.90 4.04
N PHE A 47 11.99 15.22 3.43
CA PHE A 47 12.17 13.78 3.60
C PHE A 47 13.14 13.43 4.72
N SER A 48 14.15 14.26 5.02
CA SER A 48 15.10 14.04 6.11
C SER A 48 14.55 14.47 7.48
N SER A 49 13.68 15.47 7.56
CA SER A 49 13.02 15.83 8.81
C SER A 49 11.94 14.79 9.27
N ARG A 50 11.61 13.83 8.41
CA ARG A 50 10.93 12.58 8.77
C ARG A 50 11.91 11.43 9.05
N GLY A 51 13.19 11.73 9.08
CA GLY A 51 14.25 10.74 9.17
C GLY A 51 14.68 10.42 10.58
N ASP A 52 13.82 9.78 11.36
CA ASP A 52 14.32 8.56 11.97
C ASP A 52 14.60 7.62 10.79
N ALA A 53 15.88 7.39 10.47
CA ALA A 53 16.29 6.34 9.54
C ALA A 53 15.50 5.10 9.99
N LEU A 54 14.60 4.60 9.12
CA LEU A 54 13.78 3.45 9.47
C LEU A 54 14.76 2.37 9.88
N ASP A 55 14.87 2.16 11.18
CA ASP A 55 15.70 1.08 11.69
C ASP A 55 15.00 -0.21 11.28
N GLU A 56 15.56 -0.85 10.25
CA GLU A 56 15.05 -2.10 9.72
C GLU A 56 14.83 -3.12 10.85
N GLU A 57 15.65 -3.09 11.90
CA GLU A 57 15.53 -4.00 13.03
C GLU A 57 14.32 -3.70 13.90
N GLN A 58 13.92 -2.44 14.03
CA GLN A 58 12.72 -2.05 14.77
C GLN A 58 11.44 -2.38 14.00
N VAL A 59 11.45 -2.21 12.67
CA VAL A 59 10.29 -2.47 11.81
C VAL A 59 10.11 -3.96 11.55
N ILE A 60 11.18 -4.62 11.14
CA ILE A 60 11.20 -6.07 10.87
C ILE A 60 11.74 -6.78 12.11
N LYS A 61 10.82 -7.24 12.94
CA LYS A 61 11.21 -8.07 14.09
C LYS A 61 11.99 -9.29 13.61
N SER A 62 13.21 -9.45 14.10
CA SER A 62 14.10 -10.57 13.77
C SER A 62 13.45 -11.94 13.96
N ALA A 63 12.53 -12.06 14.92
CA ALA A 63 11.76 -13.27 15.20
C ALA A 63 10.85 -13.73 14.05
N THR A 64 10.52 -12.88 13.07
CA THR A 64 9.69 -13.29 11.93
C THR A 64 10.41 -14.22 10.96
N GLY A 65 11.74 -14.18 10.92
CA GLY A 65 12.53 -14.99 9.99
C GLY A 65 12.43 -14.59 8.52
N ILE A 66 11.82 -13.45 8.20
CA ILE A 66 11.63 -12.97 6.81
C ILE A 66 12.96 -12.90 6.03
N ARG A 67 14.06 -12.51 6.69
CA ARG A 67 15.39 -12.40 6.08
C ARG A 67 15.93 -13.73 5.56
N ASN A 68 15.42 -14.85 6.06
CA ASN A 68 15.83 -16.20 5.63
C ASN A 68 15.07 -16.68 4.39
N THR A 69 13.99 -16.00 4.00
CA THR A 69 13.15 -16.38 2.86
C THR A 69 13.84 -16.12 1.52
N VAL A 70 13.43 -16.90 0.50
CA VAL A 70 13.95 -16.73 -0.86
C VAL A 70 13.52 -15.40 -1.45
N VAL A 71 12.27 -15.00 -1.21
CA VAL A 71 11.76 -13.72 -1.72
C VAL A 71 12.60 -12.56 -1.20
N TRP A 72 12.92 -12.52 0.10
CA TRP A 72 13.74 -11.45 0.67
C TRP A 72 15.14 -11.40 0.06
N LYS A 73 15.79 -12.55 -0.10
CA LYS A 73 17.13 -12.65 -0.68
C LYS A 73 17.20 -12.19 -2.13
N LYS A 74 16.09 -12.32 -2.87
CA LYS A 74 15.99 -11.90 -4.27
C LYS A 74 15.73 -10.39 -4.45
N LEU A 75 15.30 -9.67 -3.40
CA LEU A 75 15.08 -8.23 -3.47
C LEU A 75 16.39 -7.46 -3.60
N TYR A 76 16.39 -6.45 -4.45
CA TYR A 76 17.43 -5.42 -4.48
C TYR A 76 17.34 -4.54 -3.23
N LYS A 77 18.42 -3.80 -2.93
CA LYS A 77 18.47 -2.96 -1.73
C LYS A 77 17.30 -1.96 -1.69
N PHE A 78 17.07 -1.22 -2.76
CA PHE A 78 15.97 -0.24 -2.83
C PHE A 78 14.59 -0.87 -2.60
N GLN A 79 14.38 -2.10 -3.09
CA GLN A 79 13.14 -2.84 -2.86
C GLN A 79 13.00 -3.25 -1.39
N ARG A 80 14.08 -3.68 -0.74
CA ARG A 80 14.07 -3.97 0.70
C ARG A 80 13.72 -2.73 1.51
N ASP A 81 14.33 -1.59 1.19
CA ASP A 81 14.04 -0.32 1.83
C ASP A 81 12.56 0.06 1.63
N GLY A 82 12.02 -0.16 0.42
CA GLY A 82 10.60 0.01 0.10
C GLY A 82 9.69 -0.91 0.92
N VAL A 83 10.04 -2.19 1.05
CA VAL A 83 9.30 -3.18 1.85
C VAL A 83 9.29 -2.79 3.33
N VAL A 84 10.44 -2.40 3.90
CA VAL A 84 10.54 -1.93 5.30
C VAL A 84 9.65 -0.71 5.51
N GLY A 85 9.75 0.29 4.63
CA GLY A 85 8.92 1.49 4.69
C GLY A 85 7.43 1.20 4.55
N ALA A 86 7.04 0.25 3.69
CA ALA A 86 5.65 -0.16 3.54
C ALA A 86 5.12 -0.87 4.80
N ILE A 87 5.89 -1.78 5.39
CA ILE A 87 5.52 -2.47 6.64
C ILE A 87 5.35 -1.47 7.78
N ASP A 88 6.25 -0.49 7.91
CA ASP A 88 6.12 0.57 8.92
C ASP A 88 4.81 1.35 8.74
N LYS A 89 4.52 1.80 7.51
CA LYS A 89 3.28 2.52 7.20
C LYS A 89 2.03 1.69 7.45
N LEU A 90 2.03 0.41 7.06
CA LEU A 90 0.93 -0.52 7.34
C LEU A 90 0.69 -0.69 8.84
N ASN A 91 1.75 -0.73 9.64
CA ASN A 91 1.63 -0.85 11.10
C ASN A 91 1.15 0.43 11.77
N ARG A 92 1.60 1.61 11.29
CA ARG A 92 1.23 2.92 11.88
C ARG A 92 -0.12 3.42 11.41
N PHE A 93 -0.42 3.27 10.12
CA PHE A 93 -1.58 3.91 9.47
C PHE A 93 -2.64 2.94 8.98
N GLY A 94 -2.36 1.63 9.00
CA GLY A 94 -3.26 0.62 8.46
C GLY A 94 -3.31 0.56 6.93
N GLY A 95 -2.61 1.45 6.23
CA GLY A 95 -2.62 1.50 4.77
C GLY A 95 -1.30 2.01 4.18
N CYS A 96 -0.94 1.49 2.99
CA CYS A 96 0.22 1.93 2.23
C CYS A 96 -0.02 1.77 0.72
N ILE A 97 0.56 2.67 -0.08
CA ILE A 97 0.56 2.58 -1.55
C ILE A 97 2.01 2.43 -2.00
N ILE A 98 2.27 1.39 -2.80
CA ILE A 98 3.51 1.24 -3.56
C ILE A 98 3.21 1.69 -5.00
N ALA A 99 3.82 2.82 -5.38
CA ALA A 99 3.54 3.53 -6.63
C ALA A 99 4.74 3.51 -7.58
N ASP A 100 5.56 2.49 -7.53
CA ASP A 100 6.73 2.36 -8.39
C ASP A 100 6.36 2.23 -9.86
N SER A 101 7.24 2.68 -10.74
CA SER A 101 7.07 2.54 -12.18
C SER A 101 6.91 1.07 -12.62
N VAL A 102 6.30 0.87 -13.78
CA VAL A 102 6.17 -0.47 -14.37
C VAL A 102 7.55 -1.13 -14.53
N GLY A 103 7.65 -2.40 -14.17
CA GLY A 103 8.89 -3.17 -14.33
C GLY A 103 9.88 -3.11 -13.14
N LEU A 104 9.67 -2.26 -12.13
CA LEU A 104 10.56 -2.17 -10.96
C LEU A 104 10.35 -3.30 -9.94
N GLY A 105 9.47 -4.26 -10.22
CA GLY A 105 9.33 -5.46 -9.39
C GLY A 105 8.36 -5.33 -8.22
N LYS A 106 7.36 -4.44 -8.29
CA LYS A 106 6.30 -4.29 -7.26
C LYS A 106 5.71 -5.61 -6.76
N THR A 107 5.56 -6.58 -7.64
CA THR A 107 5.05 -7.92 -7.27
C THR A 107 5.96 -8.60 -6.26
N PHE A 108 7.29 -8.51 -6.44
CA PHE A 108 8.25 -9.11 -5.50
C PHE A 108 8.26 -8.37 -4.15
N GLU A 109 8.14 -7.05 -4.15
CA GLU A 109 7.99 -6.26 -2.92
C GLU A 109 6.71 -6.64 -2.18
N ALA A 110 5.59 -6.72 -2.91
CA ALA A 110 4.33 -7.15 -2.33
C ALA A 110 4.40 -8.59 -1.79
N LEU A 111 5.05 -9.52 -2.51
CA LEU A 111 5.26 -10.89 -2.04
C LEU A 111 6.11 -10.94 -0.77
N ALA A 112 7.12 -10.08 -0.64
CA ALA A 112 7.90 -10.01 0.59
C ALA A 112 7.06 -9.49 1.77
N ILE A 113 6.21 -8.48 1.54
CA ILE A 113 5.26 -7.98 2.54
C ILE A 113 4.25 -9.07 2.91
N ILE A 114 3.66 -9.74 1.93
CA ILE A 114 2.76 -10.89 2.16
C ILE A 114 3.44 -11.92 3.04
N LYS A 115 4.68 -12.30 2.68
CA LYS A 115 5.42 -13.31 3.44
C LYS A 115 5.72 -12.88 4.87
N TYR A 116 6.01 -11.61 5.10
CA TYR A 116 6.19 -11.07 6.44
C TYR A 116 4.93 -11.25 7.30
N TYR A 117 3.74 -11.00 6.74
CA TYR A 117 2.46 -11.19 7.44
C TYR A 117 2.14 -12.68 7.63
N GLU A 118 2.35 -13.53 6.61
CA GLU A 118 2.14 -14.98 6.73
C GLU A 118 3.01 -15.62 7.82
N LEU A 119 4.27 -15.19 7.97
CA LEU A 119 5.17 -15.67 9.03
C LEU A 119 4.72 -15.27 10.45
N ARG A 120 3.77 -14.36 10.54
CA ARG A 120 3.09 -13.97 11.79
C ARG A 120 1.76 -14.68 11.97
N ASN A 121 1.43 -15.63 11.09
CA ASN A 121 0.14 -16.30 11.00
C ASN A 121 -1.03 -15.36 10.64
N ASP A 122 -0.75 -14.23 10.04
CA ASP A 122 -1.75 -13.30 9.55
C ASP A 122 -2.34 -13.82 8.22
N ARG A 123 -3.66 -13.70 8.04
CA ARG A 123 -4.34 -14.09 6.80
C ARG A 123 -4.26 -12.97 5.76
N VAL A 124 -3.88 -13.36 4.55
CA VAL A 124 -3.66 -12.42 3.46
C VAL A 124 -4.59 -12.70 2.29
N LEU A 125 -5.24 -11.65 1.78
CA LEU A 125 -6.03 -11.66 0.55
C LEU A 125 -5.35 -10.79 -0.52
N VAL A 126 -5.21 -11.33 -1.72
CA VAL A 126 -4.80 -10.58 -2.90
C VAL A 126 -6.01 -10.37 -3.81
N LEU A 127 -6.30 -9.11 -4.10
CA LEU A 127 -7.31 -8.69 -5.08
C LEU A 127 -6.60 -8.21 -6.35
N CYS A 128 -6.84 -8.86 -7.46
CA CYS A 128 -6.19 -8.53 -8.73
C CYS A 128 -7.17 -8.53 -9.92
N PRO A 129 -6.84 -7.88 -11.04
CA PRO A 129 -7.55 -8.08 -12.29
C PRO A 129 -7.48 -9.53 -12.75
N LYS A 130 -8.56 -10.04 -13.36
CA LYS A 130 -8.63 -11.44 -13.83
C LYS A 130 -7.43 -11.84 -14.69
N ARG A 131 -6.93 -10.93 -15.53
CA ARG A 131 -5.75 -11.16 -16.40
C ARG A 131 -4.44 -11.40 -15.64
N LEU A 132 -4.33 -10.94 -14.38
CA LEU A 132 -3.14 -11.06 -13.54
C LEU A 132 -3.26 -12.18 -12.51
N ARG A 133 -4.39 -12.89 -12.46
CA ARG A 133 -4.61 -13.96 -11.49
C ARG A 133 -3.54 -15.05 -11.55
N ASP A 134 -3.21 -15.50 -12.75
CA ASP A 134 -2.22 -16.56 -12.95
C ASP A 134 -0.83 -16.17 -12.45
N ASN A 135 -0.46 -14.89 -12.57
CA ASN A 135 0.79 -14.37 -12.02
C ASN A 135 0.84 -14.50 -10.50
N TRP A 136 -0.28 -14.23 -9.81
CA TRP A 136 -0.36 -14.37 -8.36
C TRP A 136 -0.49 -15.82 -7.90
N THR A 137 -1.27 -16.65 -8.58
CA THR A 137 -1.43 -18.08 -8.23
C THR A 137 -0.17 -18.89 -8.49
N LEU A 138 0.68 -18.48 -9.42
CA LEU A 138 1.96 -19.12 -9.70
C LEU A 138 2.82 -19.28 -8.44
N TYR A 139 2.93 -18.24 -7.60
CA TYR A 139 3.78 -18.27 -6.42
C TYR A 139 3.25 -19.14 -5.27
N LYS A 140 1.98 -19.54 -5.32
CA LYS A 140 1.37 -20.50 -4.39
C LYS A 140 1.57 -21.95 -4.87
N SER A 141 1.77 -22.15 -6.16
CA SER A 141 1.79 -23.47 -6.77
C SER A 141 3.16 -24.14 -6.65
N ASN A 142 3.14 -25.48 -6.61
CA ASN A 142 4.35 -26.28 -6.75
C ASN A 142 4.67 -26.47 -8.25
N ASP A 143 4.92 -25.37 -8.94
CA ASP A 143 5.26 -25.33 -10.36
C ASP A 143 6.76 -25.07 -10.53
N ARG A 144 7.38 -25.68 -11.55
CA ARG A 144 8.81 -25.45 -11.87
C ARG A 144 9.15 -24.00 -12.18
N ARG A 145 8.18 -23.22 -12.65
CA ARG A 145 8.32 -21.78 -12.92
C ARG A 145 8.30 -20.94 -11.64
N ASN A 146 7.85 -21.51 -10.52
CA ASN A 146 7.79 -20.79 -9.25
C ASN A 146 9.18 -20.73 -8.60
N VAL A 147 9.88 -19.65 -8.84
CA VAL A 147 11.22 -19.39 -8.26
C VAL A 147 11.20 -19.14 -6.75
N LEU A 148 10.01 -19.08 -6.14
CA LEU A 148 9.78 -18.88 -4.71
C LEU A 148 9.09 -20.08 -4.04
N ALA A 149 9.07 -21.25 -4.68
CA ALA A 149 8.35 -22.43 -4.19
C ALA A 149 8.73 -22.83 -2.74
N SER A 150 10.00 -22.66 -2.36
CA SER A 150 10.47 -22.97 -1.00
C SER A 150 9.92 -22.05 0.09
N ASP A 151 9.43 -20.85 -0.28
CA ASP A 151 8.80 -19.94 0.68
C ASP A 151 7.37 -20.34 1.06
N ARG A 152 6.74 -21.25 0.28
CA ARG A 152 5.40 -21.83 0.57
C ARG A 152 4.37 -20.78 0.91
N PHE A 153 4.03 -19.96 -0.07
CA PHE A 153 2.97 -18.94 0.08
C PHE A 153 1.56 -19.55 0.24
N ASN A 154 0.74 -18.96 1.11
CA ASN A 154 -0.60 -19.44 1.44
C ASN A 154 -1.67 -18.33 1.46
N TYR A 155 -1.51 -17.27 0.68
CA TYR A 155 -2.52 -16.22 0.57
C TYR A 155 -3.69 -16.61 -0.34
N ASP A 156 -4.85 -16.01 -0.13
CA ASP A 156 -5.99 -16.14 -1.00
C ASP A 156 -5.91 -15.19 -2.20
N VAL A 157 -6.40 -15.60 -3.37
CA VAL A 157 -6.42 -14.77 -4.58
C VAL A 157 -7.84 -14.69 -5.13
N LEU A 158 -8.38 -13.47 -5.20
CA LEU A 158 -9.67 -13.17 -5.79
C LEU A 158 -9.54 -12.10 -6.87
N ASN A 159 -10.45 -12.12 -7.82
CA ASN A 159 -10.49 -11.09 -8.85
C ASN A 159 -11.25 -9.86 -8.33
N HIS A 160 -10.95 -8.67 -8.85
CA HIS A 160 -11.74 -7.46 -8.58
C HIS A 160 -13.23 -7.65 -8.85
N THR A 161 -13.58 -8.47 -9.86
CA THR A 161 -14.97 -8.77 -10.22
C THR A 161 -15.69 -9.64 -9.21
N ASP A 162 -14.96 -10.41 -8.40
CA ASP A 162 -15.55 -11.28 -7.39
C ASP A 162 -16.20 -10.48 -6.25
N LEU A 163 -15.73 -9.25 -6.03
CA LEU A 163 -16.38 -8.29 -5.12
C LEU A 163 -17.82 -7.89 -5.54
N SER A 164 -18.24 -8.19 -6.76
CA SER A 164 -19.63 -7.94 -7.24
C SER A 164 -20.49 -9.18 -7.17
N ARG A 165 -20.00 -10.28 -6.61
CA ARG A 165 -20.67 -11.59 -6.60
C ARG A 165 -20.85 -12.05 -5.16
N ASP A 166 -22.04 -12.60 -4.87
CA ASP A 166 -22.35 -13.18 -3.55
C ASP A 166 -22.20 -14.70 -3.53
N ARG A 167 -22.13 -15.33 -4.70
CA ARG A 167 -22.07 -16.80 -4.85
C ARG A 167 -21.20 -17.22 -6.02
N GLY A 168 -20.77 -18.48 -5.99
CA GLY A 168 -20.02 -19.13 -7.04
C GLY A 168 -18.53 -19.23 -6.73
N MET A 169 -17.84 -20.01 -7.54
CA MET A 169 -16.41 -20.29 -7.37
C MET A 169 -15.53 -19.18 -7.95
N SER A 170 -14.45 -18.88 -7.27
CA SER A 170 -13.33 -18.09 -7.78
C SER A 170 -12.03 -18.87 -7.54
N GLY A 171 -11.61 -19.66 -8.54
CA GLY A 171 -10.61 -20.70 -8.34
C GLY A 171 -11.12 -21.73 -7.33
N ASP A 172 -10.35 -21.98 -6.28
CA ASP A 172 -10.70 -22.94 -5.22
C ASP A 172 -11.58 -22.34 -4.11
N ILE A 173 -11.94 -21.06 -4.21
CA ILE A 173 -12.66 -20.33 -3.17
C ILE A 173 -14.12 -20.21 -3.53
N ASP A 174 -15.02 -20.69 -2.66
CA ASP A 174 -16.45 -20.46 -2.75
C ASP A 174 -16.81 -19.10 -2.12
N LEU A 175 -17.29 -18.18 -2.95
CA LEU A 175 -17.61 -16.81 -2.54
C LEU A 175 -18.76 -16.73 -1.52
N ALA A 176 -19.66 -17.72 -1.50
CA ALA A 176 -20.73 -17.77 -0.52
C ALA A 176 -20.23 -17.97 0.92
N HIS A 177 -19.06 -18.58 1.07
CA HIS A 177 -18.46 -18.91 2.37
C HIS A 177 -17.24 -18.02 2.73
N VAL A 178 -16.92 -17.01 1.91
CA VAL A 178 -15.83 -16.09 2.21
C VAL A 178 -16.19 -15.20 3.39
N ASN A 179 -15.45 -15.31 4.47
CA ASN A 179 -15.50 -14.34 5.55
C ASN A 179 -14.58 -13.16 5.23
N TRP A 180 -15.15 -12.14 4.60
CA TRP A 180 -14.43 -10.97 4.10
C TRP A 180 -13.72 -10.16 5.18
N GLY A 181 -14.25 -10.16 6.40
CA GLY A 181 -13.67 -9.45 7.55
C GLY A 181 -12.53 -10.20 8.24
N ASN A 182 -12.20 -11.42 7.80
CA ASN A 182 -11.21 -12.27 8.47
C ASN A 182 -9.83 -12.25 7.75
N TYR A 183 -9.45 -11.13 7.18
CA TYR A 183 -8.13 -10.92 6.59
C TYR A 183 -7.40 -9.81 7.33
N ASP A 184 -6.16 -10.08 7.71
CA ASP A 184 -5.29 -9.13 8.39
C ASP A 184 -4.61 -8.17 7.41
N LEU A 185 -4.33 -8.64 6.19
CA LEU A 185 -3.78 -7.86 5.10
C LEU A 185 -4.58 -8.09 3.81
N VAL A 186 -4.96 -7.02 3.15
CA VAL A 186 -5.50 -7.04 1.79
C VAL A 186 -4.54 -6.32 0.86
N VAL A 187 -4.07 -7.02 -0.15
CA VAL A 187 -3.23 -6.48 -1.22
C VAL A 187 -4.10 -6.24 -2.45
N ILE A 188 -4.12 -5.01 -2.96
CA ILE A 188 -4.92 -4.63 -4.12
C ILE A 188 -3.97 -4.29 -5.27
N ASP A 189 -3.84 -5.20 -6.22
CA ASP A 189 -3.08 -4.97 -7.42
C ASP A 189 -3.89 -4.15 -8.44
N GLU A 190 -3.23 -3.25 -9.18
CA GLU A 190 -3.88 -2.30 -10.09
C GLU A 190 -5.00 -1.50 -9.38
N SER A 191 -4.67 -0.94 -8.21
CA SER A 191 -5.62 -0.27 -7.32
C SER A 191 -6.33 0.93 -7.94
N HIS A 192 -5.80 1.51 -9.03
CA HIS A 192 -6.46 2.56 -9.80
C HIS A 192 -7.86 2.15 -10.31
N ASN A 193 -8.15 0.85 -10.43
CA ASN A 193 -9.48 0.35 -10.78
C ASN A 193 -10.56 0.65 -9.73
N PHE A 194 -10.15 1.02 -8.50
CA PHE A 194 -11.03 1.41 -7.40
C PHE A 194 -11.10 2.93 -7.17
N ARG A 195 -10.38 3.72 -7.99
CA ARG A 195 -10.32 5.18 -7.84
C ARG A 195 -11.69 5.86 -7.98
N ASN A 196 -12.52 5.36 -8.89
CA ASN A 196 -13.82 5.96 -9.18
C ASN A 196 -14.95 5.10 -8.62
N LYS A 197 -15.75 5.69 -7.74
CA LYS A 197 -17.01 5.12 -7.29
C LYS A 197 -18.01 5.20 -8.44
N LYS A 198 -18.13 4.13 -9.24
CA LYS A 198 -19.18 4.03 -10.26
C LYS A 198 -20.52 3.87 -9.53
N THR A 199 -21.44 4.81 -9.73
CA THR A 199 -22.81 4.67 -9.22
C THR A 199 -23.47 3.47 -9.92
N PRO A 200 -24.02 2.50 -9.20
CA PRO A 200 -24.71 1.38 -9.84
C PRO A 200 -25.96 1.91 -10.56
N GLN A 201 -26.20 1.45 -11.78
CA GLN A 201 -27.42 1.82 -12.53
C GLN A 201 -28.72 1.30 -11.92
N ALA A 202 -28.66 0.47 -10.87
CA ALA A 202 -29.81 -0.23 -10.28
C ALA A 202 -29.74 -0.37 -8.74
N GLY A 203 -29.20 0.60 -8.00
CA GLY A 203 -29.25 0.59 -6.53
C GLY A 203 -28.46 -0.52 -5.82
N GLY A 204 -27.61 -1.28 -6.51
CA GLY A 204 -26.82 -2.36 -5.94
C GLY A 204 -25.50 -1.87 -5.30
N GLU A 205 -24.89 -2.70 -4.47
CA GLU A 205 -23.59 -2.45 -3.84
C GLU A 205 -22.47 -2.47 -4.88
N THR A 206 -21.62 -1.43 -4.92
CA THR A 206 -20.45 -1.42 -5.81
C THR A 206 -19.32 -2.26 -5.24
N ARG A 207 -18.32 -2.64 -6.09
CA ARG A 207 -17.08 -3.30 -5.64
C ARG A 207 -16.35 -2.46 -4.60
N TYR A 208 -16.34 -1.14 -4.79
CA TYR A 208 -15.75 -0.20 -3.86
C TYR A 208 -16.49 -0.22 -2.50
N ASP A 209 -17.84 -0.19 -2.53
CA ASP A 209 -18.64 -0.23 -1.30
C ASP A 209 -18.41 -1.53 -0.53
N ARG A 210 -18.34 -2.67 -1.23
CA ARG A 210 -18.07 -3.97 -0.59
C ARG A 210 -16.65 -4.01 0.01
N LEU A 211 -15.63 -3.55 -0.72
CA LEU A 211 -14.27 -3.45 -0.23
C LEU A 211 -14.22 -2.59 1.05
N MET A 212 -14.80 -1.39 0.98
CA MET A 212 -14.77 -0.45 2.10
C MET A 212 -15.57 -0.94 3.31
N ARG A 213 -16.75 -1.53 3.08
CA ARG A 213 -17.63 -1.95 4.16
C ARG A 213 -17.22 -3.31 4.73
N LYS A 214 -17.28 -4.38 3.92
CA LYS A 214 -17.10 -5.74 4.41
C LYS A 214 -15.67 -6.12 4.74
N ILE A 215 -14.69 -5.52 4.07
CA ILE A 215 -13.29 -5.89 4.24
C ILE A 215 -12.58 -4.92 5.18
N ILE A 216 -12.68 -3.61 4.92
CA ILE A 216 -11.91 -2.62 5.66
C ILE A 216 -12.59 -2.21 6.97
N ARG A 217 -13.90 -1.86 6.94
CA ARG A 217 -14.59 -1.35 8.12
C ARG A 217 -15.12 -2.43 9.06
N GLU A 218 -15.64 -3.52 8.52
CA GLU A 218 -16.16 -4.67 9.30
C GLU A 218 -15.01 -5.64 9.66
N GLY A 219 -13.83 -5.49 9.04
CA GLY A 219 -12.66 -6.30 9.34
C GLY A 219 -12.03 -5.99 10.70
N VAL A 220 -11.38 -6.99 11.28
CA VAL A 220 -10.66 -6.84 12.56
C VAL A 220 -9.27 -6.27 12.28
N LYS A 221 -9.14 -4.96 12.22
CA LYS A 221 -7.86 -4.24 11.98
C LYS A 221 -7.18 -4.59 10.64
N THR A 222 -7.97 -4.83 9.60
CA THR A 222 -7.46 -5.14 8.27
C THR A 222 -6.57 -4.03 7.74
N ARG A 223 -5.35 -4.38 7.34
CA ARG A 223 -4.40 -3.47 6.67
C ARG A 223 -4.59 -3.56 5.16
N VAL A 224 -4.32 -2.46 4.47
CA VAL A 224 -4.49 -2.38 3.02
C VAL A 224 -3.20 -1.96 2.33
N LEU A 225 -2.67 -2.82 1.48
CA LEU A 225 -1.55 -2.53 0.59
C LEU A 225 -2.09 -2.32 -0.83
N MET A 226 -1.88 -1.16 -1.38
CA MET A 226 -2.26 -0.84 -2.76
C MET A 226 -1.03 -0.85 -3.66
N LEU A 227 -1.15 -1.49 -4.82
CA LEU A 227 -0.13 -1.47 -5.86
C LEU A 227 -0.69 -0.73 -7.07
N SER A 228 0.04 0.24 -7.58
CA SER A 228 -0.34 0.98 -8.78
C SER A 228 0.91 1.45 -9.52
N ALA A 229 0.85 1.42 -10.85
CA ALA A 229 1.86 2.08 -11.69
C ALA A 229 1.50 3.55 -11.96
N THR A 230 0.25 3.93 -11.69
CA THR A 230 -0.32 5.29 -11.84
C THR A 230 -1.05 5.65 -10.57
N PRO A 231 -0.39 6.30 -9.62
CA PRO A 231 -0.98 6.71 -8.34
C PRO A 231 -2.09 7.76 -8.50
#